data_7c2e81bdbccf77684c30e972fb227723
#
_entry.id   7c2e81bdbccf77684c30e972fb227723
#
_cell.length_a   1.000
_cell.length_b   1.000
_cell.length_c   1.000
_cell.angle_alpha   90.00
_cell.angle_beta   90.00
_cell.angle_gamma   90.00
#
_symmetry.space_group_name_H-M   'P 1'
#
loop_
_entity.id
_entity.type
_entity.pdbx_description
1 polymer ?
#
loop_
_entity_poly.entity_id
_entity_poly.type
_entity_poly.pdbx_seq_one_letter_code
_entity_poly.pdbx_strand_id
1 'polypeptide(L)'
;MKILAIDYGQRKIGIAYAETVIAEPYCVLKYQSENKVIEKILEIIKSLDIEKVIVGVSEGKSAENSRNFGKKLLAKKGIDLEFVDETLTTKQAQKYSIEANIKKLKRRQMEDAYAATVMLQWFIEKNV
;
A
#
# COMPACT_ATOMS: atom_id res chain seq x y z
N MET A 1 1.76 -16.32 -1.54
CA MET A 1 2.38 -15.24 -2.35
C MET A 1 2.60 -14.03 -1.46
N LYS A 2 3.78 -13.46 -1.50
CA LYS A 2 4.13 -12.29 -0.70
C LYS A 2 3.79 -11.03 -1.48
N ILE A 3 2.90 -10.21 -0.93
CA ILE A 3 2.37 -9.02 -1.60
C ILE A 3 2.63 -7.78 -0.75
N LEU A 4 3.06 -6.71 -1.39
CA LEU A 4 3.22 -5.41 -0.77
C LEU A 4 2.17 -4.46 -1.35
N ALA A 5 1.47 -3.74 -0.50
CA ALA A 5 0.51 -2.73 -0.92
C ALA A 5 1.03 -1.34 -0.58
N ILE A 6 0.86 -0.42 -1.50
CA ILE A 6 1.34 0.96 -1.40
C ILE A 6 0.16 1.91 -1.55
N ASP A 7 -0.09 2.69 -0.50
CA ASP A 7 -1.03 3.81 -0.56
C ASP A 7 -0.22 5.08 -0.74
N TYR A 8 -0.14 5.54 -1.99
CA TYR A 8 0.71 6.67 -2.35
C TYR A 8 0.14 8.00 -1.89
N GLY A 9 0.96 8.81 -1.22
CA GLY A 9 0.67 10.18 -0.90
C GLY A 9 1.89 11.05 -1.19
N GLN A 10 1.69 12.34 -1.35
CA GLN A 10 2.79 13.25 -1.73
C GLN A 10 3.86 13.43 -0.66
N ARG A 11 3.51 13.21 0.61
CA ARG A 11 4.45 13.37 1.73
C ARG A 11 4.57 12.13 2.58
N LYS A 12 3.59 11.24 2.50
CA LYS A 12 3.53 10.01 3.26
C LYS A 12 3.08 8.88 2.36
N ILE A 13 3.67 7.73 2.54
CA ILE A 13 3.28 6.52 1.83
C ILE A 13 2.99 5.45 2.88
N GLY A 14 1.77 4.90 2.84
CA GLY A 14 1.38 3.79 3.69
C GLY A 14 1.75 2.47 3.03
N ILE A 15 2.33 1.56 3.80
CA ILE A 15 2.77 0.26 3.33
C ILE A 15 2.08 -0.84 4.13
N ALA A 16 1.49 -1.78 3.43
CA ALA A 16 0.94 -3.00 4.02
C ALA A 16 1.58 -4.21 3.38
N TYR A 17 1.54 -5.32 4.09
CA TYR A 17 2.22 -6.54 3.70
C TYR A 17 1.33 -7.75 3.97
N ALA A 18 1.39 -8.73 3.09
CA ALA A 18 0.72 -10.01 3.29
C ALA A 18 1.63 -11.14 2.82
N GLU A 19 1.83 -12.11 3.68
CA GLU A 19 2.54 -13.35 3.36
C GLU A 19 1.55 -14.47 3.10
N THR A 20 0.39 -14.38 3.74
CA THR A 20 -0.69 -15.35 3.62
C THR A 20 -1.96 -14.63 3.13
N VAL A 21 -3.12 -15.08 3.60
CA VAL A 21 -4.41 -14.47 3.24
C VAL A 21 -4.80 -13.30 4.14
N ILE A 22 -3.94 -12.95 5.10
CA ILE A 22 -4.21 -11.85 6.04
C ILE A 22 -3.24 -10.72 5.78
N ALA A 23 -3.79 -9.53 5.45
CA ALA A 23 -3.00 -8.33 5.27
C ALA A 23 -2.71 -7.66 6.62
N GLU A 24 -1.51 -7.11 6.76
CA GLU A 24 -1.08 -6.41 7.97
C GLU A 24 -0.48 -5.06 7.62
N PRO A 25 -0.70 -4.01 8.45
CA PRO A 25 0.02 -2.76 8.25
C PRO A 25 1.51 -2.97 8.53
N TYR A 26 2.34 -2.41 7.67
CA TYR A 26 3.79 -2.57 7.80
C TYR A 26 4.46 -1.31 8.32
N CYS A 27 4.32 -0.20 7.61
CA CYS A 27 4.90 1.07 8.04
C CYS A 27 4.30 2.24 7.25
N VAL A 28 4.59 3.45 7.72
CA VAL A 28 4.31 4.69 7.01
C VAL A 28 5.64 5.37 6.74
N LEU A 29 5.93 5.64 5.48
CA LEU A 29 7.16 6.32 5.08
C LEU A 29 6.87 7.80 4.84
N LYS A 30 7.51 8.66 5.61
CA LYS A 30 7.50 10.11 5.38
C LYS A 30 8.70 10.44 4.51
N TYR A 31 8.52 11.30 3.52
CA TYR A 31 9.60 11.59 2.59
C TYR A 31 9.54 13.01 2.06
N GLN A 32 10.67 13.51 1.61
CA GLN A 32 10.80 14.76 0.88
C GLN A 32 11.28 14.54 -0.54
N SER A 33 12.01 13.45 -0.77
CA SER A 33 12.51 13.07 -2.09
C SER A 33 11.86 11.78 -2.54
N GLU A 34 11.19 11.81 -3.69
CA GLU A 34 10.55 10.63 -4.27
C GLU A 34 11.58 9.55 -4.60
N ASN A 35 12.76 9.95 -5.08
CA ASN A 35 13.81 8.98 -5.39
C ASN A 35 14.26 8.22 -4.14
N LYS A 36 14.39 8.91 -3.02
CA LYS A 36 14.80 8.27 -1.76
C LYS A 36 13.74 7.31 -1.23
N VAL A 37 12.47 7.67 -1.34
CA VAL A 37 11.40 6.78 -0.87
C VAL A 37 11.27 5.57 -1.78
N ILE A 38 11.50 5.72 -3.07
CA ILE A 38 11.53 4.58 -4.00
C ILE A 38 12.65 3.61 -3.61
N GLU A 39 13.83 4.12 -3.29
CA GLU A 39 14.93 3.27 -2.83
C GLU A 39 14.56 2.50 -1.57
N LYS A 40 13.90 3.15 -0.61
CA LYS A 40 13.44 2.49 0.61
C LYS A 40 12.43 1.39 0.31
N ILE A 41 11.50 1.65 -0.60
CA ILE A 41 10.50 0.66 -0.99
C ILE A 41 11.18 -0.53 -1.66
N LEU A 42 12.17 -0.29 -2.51
CA LEU A 42 12.93 -1.36 -3.14
C LEU A 42 13.67 -2.21 -2.11
N GLU A 43 14.21 -1.59 -1.07
CA GLU A 43 14.84 -2.32 0.04
C GLU A 43 13.83 -3.21 0.77
N ILE A 44 12.62 -2.70 1.02
CA ILE A 44 11.55 -3.47 1.64
C ILE A 44 11.16 -4.66 0.77
N ILE A 45 11.00 -4.43 -0.54
CA ILE A 45 10.65 -5.48 -1.50
C ILE A 45 11.70 -6.59 -1.46
N LYS A 46 12.97 -6.23 -1.44
CA LYS A 46 14.06 -7.19 -1.38
C LYS A 46 14.11 -7.92 -0.04
N SER A 47 13.98 -7.16 1.05
CA SER A 47 14.07 -7.69 2.42
C SER A 47 12.96 -8.70 2.73
N LEU A 48 11.75 -8.45 2.24
CA LEU A 48 10.59 -9.31 2.49
C LEU A 48 10.34 -10.33 1.38
N ASP A 49 11.18 -10.36 0.35
CA ASP A 49 11.00 -11.25 -0.80
C ASP A 49 9.63 -11.06 -1.46
N ILE A 50 9.25 -9.81 -1.68
CA ILE A 50 7.95 -9.49 -2.26
C ILE A 50 7.86 -10.00 -3.70
N GLU A 51 6.78 -10.69 -4.01
CA GLU A 51 6.52 -11.25 -5.33
C GLU A 51 5.61 -10.35 -6.17
N LYS A 52 4.73 -9.60 -5.52
CA LYS A 52 3.80 -8.70 -6.19
C LYS A 52 3.62 -7.41 -5.40
N VAL A 53 3.50 -6.29 -6.12
CA VAL A 53 3.25 -4.98 -5.53
C VAL A 53 1.92 -4.46 -6.06
N ILE A 54 1.05 -3.97 -5.18
CA ILE A 54 -0.15 -3.26 -5.60
C ILE A 54 -0.07 -1.81 -5.17
N VAL A 55 -0.51 -0.90 -6.03
CA VAL A 55 -0.50 0.54 -5.78
C VAL A 55 -1.93 1.06 -5.88
N GLY A 56 -2.38 1.73 -4.84
CA GLY A 56 -3.72 2.31 -4.81
C GLY A 56 -3.81 3.55 -5.68
N VAL A 57 -4.88 3.64 -6.45
CA VAL A 57 -5.16 4.77 -7.34
C VAL A 57 -6.50 5.37 -6.93
N SER A 58 -6.49 6.65 -6.57
CA SER A 58 -7.70 7.42 -6.31
C SER A 58 -8.07 8.19 -7.57
N GLU A 59 -9.15 8.99 -7.51
CA GLU A 59 -9.60 9.76 -8.66
C GLU A 59 -8.84 11.10 -8.80
N GLY A 60 -8.84 11.66 -10.01
CA GLY A 60 -8.31 12.98 -10.29
C GLY A 60 -6.79 13.05 -10.36
N LYS A 61 -6.22 14.16 -9.91
CA LYS A 61 -4.77 14.38 -9.92
C LYS A 61 -4.00 13.37 -9.10
N SER A 62 -4.60 12.93 -8.00
CA SER A 62 -4.00 11.89 -7.15
C SER A 62 -3.82 10.58 -7.90
N ALA A 63 -4.76 10.24 -8.78
CA ALA A 63 -4.66 9.04 -9.59
C ALA A 63 -3.47 9.10 -10.54
N GLU A 64 -3.28 10.25 -11.18
CA GLU A 64 -2.16 10.45 -12.10
C GLU A 64 -0.83 10.36 -11.37
N ASN A 65 -0.73 11.00 -10.20
CA ASN A 65 0.49 10.95 -9.38
C ASN A 65 0.80 9.53 -8.92
N SER A 66 -0.21 8.79 -8.50
CA SER A 66 -0.04 7.40 -8.08
C SER A 66 0.44 6.50 -9.22
N ARG A 67 -0.11 6.70 -10.42
CA ARG A 67 0.29 5.94 -11.60
C ARG A 67 1.72 6.27 -12.02
N ASN A 68 2.10 7.56 -11.98
CA ASN A 68 3.46 7.97 -12.31
C ASN A 68 4.46 7.38 -11.32
N PHE A 69 4.12 7.38 -10.04
CA PHE A 69 4.94 6.76 -9.00
C PHE A 69 5.10 5.25 -9.26
N GLY A 70 4.00 4.55 -9.56
CA GLY A 70 4.03 3.12 -9.86
C GLY A 70 4.88 2.80 -11.08
N LYS A 71 4.81 3.63 -12.13
CA LYS A 71 5.64 3.46 -13.33
C LYS A 71 7.11 3.63 -13.03
N LYS A 72 7.48 4.59 -12.18
CA LYS A 72 8.87 4.78 -11.76
C LYS A 72 9.39 3.59 -10.97
N LEU A 73 8.55 3.05 -10.10
CA LEU A 73 8.89 1.88 -9.31
C LEU A 73 9.07 0.65 -10.20
N LEU A 74 8.15 0.44 -11.13
CA LEU A 74 8.18 -0.67 -12.09
C LEU A 74 9.44 -0.65 -12.97
N ALA A 75 9.87 0.54 -13.38
CA ALA A 75 11.03 0.71 -14.25
C ALA A 75 12.35 0.29 -13.57
N LYS A 76 12.38 0.20 -12.26
CA LYS A 76 13.64 -0.07 -11.52
C LYS A 76 14.09 -1.52 -11.55
N LYS A 77 13.19 -2.50 -11.49
CA LYS A 77 13.58 -3.92 -11.39
C LYS A 77 12.62 -4.94 -11.99
N GLY A 78 11.78 -4.58 -12.93
CA GLY A 78 10.83 -5.53 -13.50
C GLY A 78 9.89 -6.12 -12.45
N ILE A 79 9.44 -5.29 -11.53
CA ILE A 79 8.54 -5.67 -10.44
C ILE A 79 7.16 -5.99 -11.01
N ASP A 80 6.52 -7.07 -10.53
CA ASP A 80 5.13 -7.36 -10.85
C ASP A 80 4.25 -6.38 -10.07
N LEU A 81 3.72 -5.38 -10.77
CA LEU A 81 2.97 -4.29 -10.15
C LEU A 81 1.58 -4.17 -10.78
N GLU A 82 0.58 -4.00 -9.94
CA GLU A 82 -0.80 -3.82 -10.36
C GLU A 82 -1.40 -2.61 -9.65
N PHE A 83 -2.22 -1.84 -10.37
CA PHE A 83 -2.95 -0.71 -9.78
C PHE A 83 -4.31 -1.17 -9.29
N VAL A 84 -4.72 -0.67 -8.14
CA VAL A 84 -6.00 -0.99 -7.49
C VAL A 84 -6.74 0.31 -7.23
N ASP A 85 -8.04 0.33 -7.53
CA ASP A 85 -8.88 1.49 -7.28
C ASP A 85 -9.23 1.60 -5.80
N GLU A 86 -8.69 2.62 -5.12
CA GLU A 86 -8.91 2.86 -3.71
C GLU A 86 -10.37 3.17 -3.36
N THR A 87 -11.14 3.73 -4.29
CA THR A 87 -12.52 4.10 -4.00
C THR A 87 -13.38 2.88 -3.69
N LEU A 88 -13.04 1.72 -4.23
CA LEU A 88 -13.76 0.48 -3.97
C LEU A 88 -13.54 -0.07 -2.56
N THR A 89 -12.50 0.38 -1.87
CA THR A 89 -12.10 -0.15 -0.57
C THR A 89 -12.44 0.75 0.61
N THR A 90 -12.91 1.97 0.37
CA THR A 90 -13.14 2.97 1.41
C THR A 90 -14.12 2.50 2.49
N LYS A 91 -15.23 1.88 2.09
CA LYS A 91 -16.22 1.38 3.06
C LYS A 91 -15.68 0.24 3.89
N GLN A 92 -14.86 -0.62 3.28
CA GLN A 92 -14.24 -1.73 3.99
C GLN A 92 -13.17 -1.26 4.96
N ALA A 93 -12.51 -0.14 4.67
CA ALA A 93 -11.51 0.44 5.57
C ALA A 93 -12.09 0.71 6.96
N GLN A 94 -13.28 1.30 7.00
CA GLN A 94 -13.96 1.60 8.26
C GLN A 94 -14.38 0.31 8.98
N LYS A 95 -14.87 -0.65 8.24
CA LYS A 95 -15.32 -1.92 8.81
C LYS A 95 -14.16 -2.70 9.44
N TYR A 96 -13.06 -2.86 8.71
CA TYR A 96 -11.90 -3.57 9.23
C TYR A 96 -11.26 -2.88 10.42
N SER A 97 -11.24 -1.56 10.41
CA SER A 97 -10.73 -0.76 11.52
C SER A 97 -11.48 -1.05 12.82
N ILE A 98 -12.80 -1.23 12.72
CA ILE A 98 -13.68 -1.52 13.84
C ILE A 98 -13.56 -2.99 14.26
N GLU A 99 -13.64 -3.90 13.30
CA GLU A 99 -13.59 -5.35 13.56
C GLU A 99 -12.25 -5.82 14.13
N ALA A 100 -11.17 -5.21 13.68
CA ALA A 100 -9.84 -5.54 14.18
C ALA A 100 -9.58 -5.00 15.59
N ASN A 101 -10.55 -4.27 16.17
CA ASN A 101 -10.46 -3.68 17.51
C ASN A 101 -9.13 -2.93 17.71
N ILE A 102 -8.76 -2.15 16.70
CA ILE A 102 -7.49 -1.44 16.70
C ILE A 102 -7.59 -0.21 17.59
N LYS A 103 -6.66 -0.07 18.53
CA LYS A 103 -6.64 1.08 19.43
C LYS A 103 -6.53 2.38 18.64
N LYS A 104 -7.32 3.36 19.03
CA LYS A 104 -7.44 4.66 18.37
C LYS A 104 -6.08 5.35 18.15
N LEU A 105 -5.19 5.27 19.14
CA LEU A 105 -3.86 5.87 19.05
C LEU A 105 -3.00 5.19 17.98
N LYS A 106 -3.00 3.87 17.96
CA LYS A 106 -2.26 3.09 16.98
C LYS A 106 -2.77 3.36 15.57
N ARG A 107 -4.08 3.53 15.43
CA ARG A 107 -4.73 3.85 14.17
C ARG A 107 -4.29 5.21 13.63
N ARG A 108 -4.14 6.22 14.49
CA ARG A 108 -3.67 7.56 14.08
C ARG A 108 -2.24 7.53 13.56
N GLN A 109 -1.36 6.77 14.20
CA GLN A 109 0.04 6.68 13.80
C GLN A 109 0.23 5.93 12.49
N MET A 110 -0.68 5.00 12.19
CA MET A 110 -0.57 4.09 11.06
C MET A 110 -1.71 4.25 10.06
N GLU A 111 -2.36 5.42 10.05
CA GLU A 111 -3.57 5.64 9.24
C GLU A 111 -3.37 5.30 7.76
N ASP A 112 -2.28 5.78 7.18
CA ASP A 112 -1.98 5.50 5.76
C ASP A 112 -1.67 4.02 5.53
N ALA A 113 -1.05 3.37 6.50
CA ALA A 113 -0.79 1.94 6.43
C ALA A 113 -2.08 1.13 6.56
N TYR A 114 -3.08 1.62 7.28
CA TYR A 114 -4.38 0.95 7.35
C TYR A 114 -5.13 1.03 6.04
N ALA A 115 -5.07 2.16 5.35
CA ALA A 115 -5.66 2.27 4.03
C ALA A 115 -5.03 1.26 3.07
N ALA A 116 -3.71 1.13 3.10
CA ALA A 116 -3.00 0.14 2.32
C ALA A 116 -3.39 -1.30 2.73
N THR A 117 -3.57 -1.54 4.04
CA THR A 117 -3.95 -2.85 4.56
C THR A 117 -5.33 -3.27 4.07
N VAL A 118 -6.29 -2.36 4.11
CA VAL A 118 -7.66 -2.64 3.65
C VAL A 118 -7.67 -2.91 2.16
N MET A 119 -6.94 -2.14 1.39
CA MET A 119 -6.80 -2.33 -0.04
C MET A 119 -6.18 -3.68 -0.36
N LEU A 120 -5.16 -4.06 0.38
CA LEU A 120 -4.49 -5.35 0.21
C LEU A 120 -5.42 -6.51 0.57
N GLN A 121 -6.16 -6.39 1.68
CA GLN A 121 -7.11 -7.42 2.09
C GLN A 121 -8.22 -7.61 1.06
N TRP A 122 -8.74 -6.50 0.52
CA TRP A 122 -9.72 -6.53 -0.56
C TRP A 122 -9.16 -7.25 -1.79
N PHE A 123 -7.93 -6.92 -2.16
CA PHE A 123 -7.26 -7.54 -3.31
C PHE A 123 -7.10 -9.05 -3.12
N ILE A 124 -6.66 -9.48 -1.95
CA ILE A 124 -6.49 -10.90 -1.62
C ILE A 124 -7.82 -11.64 -1.73
N GLU A 125 -8.87 -11.09 -1.14
CA GLU A 125 -10.20 -11.72 -1.14
C GLU A 125 -10.79 -11.84 -2.54
N LYS A 126 -10.51 -10.88 -3.42
CA LYS A 126 -10.99 -10.92 -4.79
C LYS A 126 -10.26 -11.94 -5.67
N ASN A 127 -9.02 -12.25 -5.33
CA ASN A 127 -8.16 -13.10 -6.16
C ASN A 127 -7.95 -14.50 -5.59
N VAL A 128 -8.71 -14.84 -4.58
CA VAL A 128 -8.69 -16.19 -4.00
C VAL A 128 -9.76 -17.08 -4.62
#